data_70b6c26fc8155717f000b02b1495b44e
#
_entry.id   70b6c26fc8155717f000b02b1495b44e
#
_cell.length_a   1.000
_cell.length_b   1.000
_cell.length_c   1.000
_cell.angle_alpha   90.00
_cell.angle_beta   90.00
_cell.angle_gamma   90.00
#
_symmetry.space_group_name_H-M   'P 1'
#
loop_
_entity.id
_entity.type
_entity.pdbx_description
1 polymer ?
#
loop_
_entity_poly.entity_id
_entity_poly.type
_entity_poly.pdbx_seq_one_letter_code
_entity_poly.pdbx_strand_id
1 'polypeptide(L)'
;MKKMICFLIAAISLGTISGVSANTIKLPTPNLPGKTSLKTALEKRCTKRTFSSRDLSELDISNLLWAAYGINRPNGKRTVPVARGIYAIEMYVALSDGVYYHQLGDNILKKVTSADMRADSDSRKMGAKAPLVLVMVADKNAFDGKGDHYIAMEAGAIMQNIYLFCAANNFNTVVCGSFKRDLWSKALKLPANKYVILTQIVGNQR
;
A
#
# COMPACT_ATOMS: atom_id res chain seq x y z
N MET A 1 -17.45 -64.70 -33.23
CA MET A 1 -17.95 -63.36 -32.84
C MET A 1 -17.14 -62.86 -31.64
N LYS A 2 -16.11 -62.10 -31.91
CA LYS A 2 -15.23 -61.49 -30.84
C LYS A 2 -15.71 -60.04 -30.57
N LYS A 3 -16.18 -59.80 -29.37
CA LYS A 3 -16.55 -58.44 -28.91
C LYS A 3 -15.29 -57.67 -28.50
N MET A 4 -15.01 -56.62 -29.21
CA MET A 4 -13.92 -55.68 -28.91
C MET A 4 -14.45 -54.61 -27.92
N ILE A 5 -13.90 -54.60 -26.72
CA ILE A 5 -14.23 -53.60 -25.69
C ILE A 5 -13.24 -52.45 -25.85
N CYS A 6 -13.74 -51.27 -26.28
CA CYS A 6 -12.98 -50.02 -26.30
C CYS A 6 -12.92 -49.44 -24.90
N PHE A 7 -11.72 -49.36 -24.31
CA PHE A 7 -11.47 -48.57 -23.10
C PHE A 7 -11.26 -47.11 -23.50
N LEU A 8 -12.17 -46.25 -23.06
CA LEU A 8 -12.04 -44.82 -23.18
C LEU A 8 -11.19 -44.32 -21.99
N ILE A 9 -9.94 -43.92 -22.25
CA ILE A 9 -9.07 -43.29 -21.24
C ILE A 9 -9.43 -41.81 -21.21
N ALA A 10 -10.13 -41.38 -20.16
CA ALA A 10 -10.34 -39.96 -19.88
C ALA A 10 -9.04 -39.39 -19.32
N ALA A 11 -8.37 -38.53 -20.09
CA ALA A 11 -7.24 -37.75 -19.63
C ALA A 11 -7.74 -36.63 -18.71
N ILE A 12 -7.54 -36.79 -17.40
CA ILE A 12 -7.74 -35.69 -16.41
C ILE A 12 -6.56 -34.77 -16.55
N SER A 13 -6.77 -33.59 -17.15
CA SER A 13 -5.79 -32.50 -17.14
C SER A 13 -5.71 -31.93 -15.71
N LEU A 14 -4.65 -32.27 -14.99
CA LEU A 14 -4.29 -31.56 -13.77
C LEU A 14 -3.92 -30.11 -14.16
N GLY A 15 -4.84 -29.21 -13.97
CA GLY A 15 -4.54 -27.78 -13.98
C GLY A 15 -3.54 -27.49 -12.87
N THR A 16 -2.34 -27.02 -13.23
CA THR A 16 -1.37 -26.52 -12.29
C THR A 16 -1.95 -25.27 -11.61
N ILE A 17 -2.45 -25.45 -10.39
CA ILE A 17 -2.76 -24.32 -9.50
C ILE A 17 -1.41 -23.69 -9.20
N SER A 18 -1.12 -22.52 -9.82
CA SER A 18 0.01 -21.68 -9.44
C SER A 18 -0.17 -21.32 -7.97
N GLY A 19 0.58 -21.97 -7.10
CA GLY A 19 0.57 -21.72 -5.66
C GLY A 19 1.00 -20.29 -5.41
N VAL A 20 0.04 -19.41 -5.09
CA VAL A 20 0.33 -18.10 -4.48
C VAL A 20 0.96 -18.44 -3.15
N SER A 21 2.25 -18.12 -3.00
CA SER A 21 2.96 -18.28 -1.73
C SER A 21 2.18 -17.52 -0.64
N ALA A 22 1.92 -18.14 0.52
CA ALA A 22 1.22 -17.52 1.65
C ALA A 22 1.83 -16.17 2.12
N ASN A 23 2.98 -15.80 1.57
CA ASN A 23 3.75 -14.59 1.88
C ASN A 23 3.68 -13.50 0.81
N THR A 24 2.87 -13.67 -0.24
CA THR A 24 2.85 -12.72 -1.37
C THR A 24 1.43 -12.52 -1.89
N ILE A 25 1.03 -11.26 -2.07
CA ILE A 25 -0.24 -10.88 -2.71
C ILE A 25 0.10 -10.16 -4.01
N LYS A 26 -0.33 -10.69 -5.15
CA LYS A 26 -0.25 -10.02 -6.44
C LYS A 26 -1.47 -9.13 -6.60
N LEU A 27 -1.27 -7.81 -6.56
CA LEU A 27 -2.36 -6.86 -6.76
C LEU A 27 -2.75 -6.77 -8.25
N PRO A 28 -4.03 -6.52 -8.56
CA PRO A 28 -4.48 -6.26 -9.93
C PRO A 28 -3.84 -5.00 -10.49
N THR A 29 -3.79 -4.87 -11.81
CA THR A 29 -3.34 -3.65 -12.48
C THR A 29 -4.22 -2.48 -12.03
N PRO A 30 -3.62 -1.33 -11.62
CA PRO A 30 -4.38 -0.16 -11.22
C PRO A 30 -5.31 0.31 -12.35
N ASN A 31 -6.55 0.58 -12.00
CA ASN A 31 -7.56 1.11 -12.91
C ASN A 31 -8.40 2.17 -12.18
N LEU A 32 -7.98 3.42 -12.28
CA LEU A 32 -8.68 4.53 -11.66
C LEU A 32 -9.78 5.05 -12.59
N PRO A 33 -11.06 4.86 -12.25
CA PRO A 33 -12.13 5.48 -13.01
C PRO A 33 -12.09 7.00 -12.83
N GLY A 34 -11.92 7.75 -13.91
CA GLY A 34 -11.86 9.22 -13.90
C GLY A 34 -13.22 9.91 -13.63
N LYS A 35 -14.00 9.40 -12.66
CA LYS A 35 -15.36 9.88 -12.36
C LYS A 35 -15.42 11.18 -11.56
N THR A 36 -14.35 11.49 -10.80
CA THR A 36 -14.33 12.66 -9.91
C THR A 36 -13.31 13.68 -10.41
N SER A 37 -13.75 14.93 -10.59
CA SER A 37 -12.85 16.02 -10.98
C SER A 37 -11.86 16.37 -9.87
N LEU A 38 -10.68 16.91 -10.23
CA LEU A 38 -9.72 17.41 -9.26
C LEU A 38 -10.34 18.46 -8.32
N LYS A 39 -11.18 19.35 -8.87
CA LYS A 39 -11.93 20.35 -8.08
C LYS A 39 -12.75 19.66 -6.98
N THR A 40 -13.55 18.68 -7.33
CA THR A 40 -14.38 17.94 -6.38
C THR A 40 -13.54 17.18 -5.34
N ALA A 41 -12.42 16.57 -5.74
CA ALA A 41 -11.53 15.89 -4.81
C ALA A 41 -10.89 16.87 -3.80
N LEU A 42 -10.48 18.06 -4.25
CA LEU A 42 -9.95 19.12 -3.38
C LEU A 42 -11.01 19.65 -2.42
N GLU A 43 -12.24 19.90 -2.88
CA GLU A 43 -13.37 20.33 -2.06
C GLU A 43 -13.74 19.32 -0.96
N LYS A 44 -13.70 18.01 -1.29
CA LYS A 44 -14.02 16.93 -0.36
C LYS A 44 -12.86 16.51 0.54
N ARG A 45 -11.63 16.89 0.20
CA ARG A 45 -10.45 16.50 0.98
C ARG A 45 -10.56 16.98 2.44
N CYS A 46 -10.65 16.05 3.36
CA CYS A 46 -10.65 16.34 4.79
C CYS A 46 -10.04 15.17 5.58
N THR A 47 -9.58 15.45 6.80
CA THR A 47 -9.14 14.43 7.74
C THR A 47 -10.35 13.82 8.43
N LYS A 48 -10.56 12.50 8.23
CA LYS A 48 -11.60 11.73 8.90
C LYS A 48 -10.97 10.61 9.73
N ARG A 49 -11.47 10.41 10.94
CA ARG A 49 -10.86 9.53 11.97
C ARG A 49 -11.77 8.37 12.39
N THR A 50 -12.88 8.18 11.68
CA THR A 50 -13.81 7.07 11.91
C THR A 50 -13.75 6.13 10.72
N PHE A 51 -13.62 4.84 10.98
CA PHE A 51 -13.43 3.83 9.96
C PHE A 51 -14.42 2.68 10.17
N SER A 52 -14.94 2.12 9.09
CA SER A 52 -15.55 0.81 9.06
C SER A 52 -14.44 -0.25 9.04
N SER A 53 -14.67 -1.38 9.70
CA SER A 53 -13.74 -2.52 9.65
C SER A 53 -13.83 -3.34 8.35
N ARG A 54 -14.74 -2.96 7.43
CA ARG A 54 -14.86 -3.64 6.14
C ARG A 54 -13.58 -3.48 5.34
N ASP A 55 -13.04 -4.59 4.87
CA ASP A 55 -11.82 -4.62 4.08
C ASP A 55 -11.96 -3.81 2.77
N LEU A 56 -10.85 -3.29 2.29
CA LEU A 56 -10.73 -2.75 0.94
C LEU A 56 -10.51 -3.92 -0.03
N SER A 57 -11.06 -3.80 -1.24
CA SER A 57 -10.74 -4.75 -2.30
C SER A 57 -9.25 -4.63 -2.72
N GLU A 58 -8.69 -5.70 -3.26
CA GLU A 58 -7.33 -5.66 -3.81
C GLU A 58 -7.17 -4.59 -4.91
N LEU A 59 -8.24 -4.33 -5.67
CA LEU A 59 -8.24 -3.26 -6.68
C LEU A 59 -8.21 -1.88 -6.02
N ASP A 60 -8.93 -1.66 -4.91
CA ASP A 60 -8.88 -0.40 -4.17
C ASP A 60 -7.50 -0.17 -3.57
N ILE A 61 -6.87 -1.23 -3.03
CA ILE A 61 -5.49 -1.17 -2.52
C ILE A 61 -4.51 -0.85 -3.65
N SER A 62 -4.63 -1.51 -4.78
CA SER A 62 -3.80 -1.27 -5.98
C SER A 62 -3.93 0.17 -6.48
N ASN A 63 -5.15 0.65 -6.63
CA ASN A 63 -5.46 2.01 -7.07
C ASN A 63 -4.91 3.06 -6.08
N LEU A 64 -5.09 2.82 -4.78
CA LEU A 64 -4.58 3.68 -3.71
C LEU A 64 -3.04 3.77 -3.76
N LEU A 65 -2.35 2.65 -3.86
CA LEU A 65 -0.89 2.60 -3.93
C LEU A 65 -0.35 3.28 -5.19
N TRP A 66 -1.03 3.07 -6.33
CA TRP A 66 -0.65 3.74 -7.57
C TRP A 66 -0.87 5.25 -7.48
N ALA A 67 -2.00 5.71 -6.96
CA ALA A 67 -2.25 7.14 -6.78
C ALA A 67 -1.23 7.76 -5.82
N ALA A 68 -0.91 7.08 -4.72
CA ALA A 68 0.03 7.53 -3.70
C ALA A 68 1.45 7.71 -4.26
N TYR A 69 1.98 6.69 -4.97
CA TYR A 69 3.41 6.65 -5.29
C TYR A 69 3.74 5.79 -6.53
N GLY A 70 2.74 5.50 -7.38
CA GLY A 70 2.86 4.61 -8.53
C GLY A 70 3.70 5.18 -9.67
N ILE A 71 4.21 4.28 -10.52
CA ILE A 71 4.87 4.65 -11.78
C ILE A 71 3.79 5.09 -12.76
N ASN A 72 3.88 6.32 -13.26
CA ASN A 72 2.90 6.91 -14.18
C ASN A 72 3.48 7.25 -15.55
N ARG A 73 4.75 6.94 -15.81
CA ARG A 73 5.45 7.25 -17.07
C ARG A 73 6.43 6.14 -17.45
N PRO A 74 6.66 5.90 -18.77
CA PRO A 74 7.55 4.82 -19.24
C PRO A 74 8.97 4.90 -18.71
N ASN A 75 9.46 6.10 -18.36
CA ASN A 75 10.80 6.30 -17.80
C ASN A 75 10.90 6.02 -16.29
N GLY A 76 9.92 5.34 -15.70
CA GLY A 76 9.92 4.94 -14.29
C GLY A 76 9.59 6.06 -13.29
N LYS A 77 9.30 7.28 -13.76
CA LYS A 77 8.90 8.38 -12.87
C LYS A 77 7.52 8.13 -12.27
N ARG A 78 7.27 8.73 -11.10
CA ARG A 78 6.12 8.42 -10.26
C ARG A 78 5.10 9.56 -10.24
N THR A 79 3.97 9.30 -9.59
CA THR A 79 2.87 10.26 -9.39
C THR A 79 3.25 11.46 -8.50
N VAL A 80 4.38 11.42 -7.82
CA VAL A 80 4.89 12.52 -6.97
C VAL A 80 6.19 13.08 -7.53
N PRO A 81 6.44 14.40 -7.33
CA PRO A 81 7.74 15.00 -7.62
C PRO A 81 8.75 14.59 -6.55
N VAL A 82 10.02 14.45 -6.93
CA VAL A 82 11.15 14.19 -6.03
C VAL A 82 12.34 15.05 -6.40
N ALA A 83 13.16 15.40 -5.43
CA ALA A 83 14.39 16.13 -5.64
C ALA A 83 15.42 15.26 -6.38
N ARG A 84 16.09 15.80 -7.38
CA ARG A 84 17.17 15.15 -8.16
C ARG A 84 16.78 13.80 -8.79
N GLY A 85 15.50 13.46 -8.87
CA GLY A 85 15.04 12.16 -9.34
C GLY A 85 15.29 11.01 -8.35
N ILE A 86 15.65 11.32 -7.10
CA ILE A 86 15.92 10.35 -6.04
C ILE A 86 14.63 10.06 -5.27
N TYR A 87 14.26 8.79 -5.21
CA TYR A 87 13.10 8.29 -4.46
C TYR A 87 13.57 7.75 -3.11
N ALA A 88 13.30 8.50 -2.05
CA ALA A 88 13.77 8.18 -0.70
C ALA A 88 12.75 7.43 0.15
N ILE A 89 11.53 7.23 -0.35
CA ILE A 89 10.44 6.59 0.40
C ILE A 89 10.13 5.20 -0.15
N GLU A 90 9.99 4.23 0.76
CA GLU A 90 9.42 2.91 0.50
C GLU A 90 8.03 2.83 1.12
N MET A 91 7.11 2.17 0.41
CA MET A 91 5.74 2.00 0.88
C MET A 91 5.52 0.61 1.47
N TYR A 92 4.91 0.56 2.65
CA TYR A 92 4.43 -0.66 3.28
C TYR A 92 2.93 -0.57 3.54
N VAL A 93 2.28 -1.72 3.58
CA VAL A 93 0.84 -1.86 3.82
C VAL A 93 0.64 -2.75 5.03
N ALA A 94 0.04 -2.22 6.09
CA ALA A 94 -0.36 -3.01 7.25
C ALA A 94 -1.85 -3.38 7.13
N LEU A 95 -2.10 -4.68 7.15
CA LEU A 95 -3.40 -5.33 7.12
C LEU A 95 -3.61 -6.12 8.44
N SER A 96 -4.77 -6.73 8.60
CA SER A 96 -5.10 -7.51 9.82
C SER A 96 -4.22 -8.74 10.02
N ASP A 97 -3.69 -9.30 8.93
CA ASP A 97 -2.88 -10.51 8.91
C ASP A 97 -1.37 -10.26 8.79
N GLY A 98 -0.93 -8.98 8.85
CA GLY A 98 0.48 -8.63 8.84
C GLY A 98 0.83 -7.34 8.12
N VAL A 99 2.13 -7.08 7.98
CA VAL A 99 2.66 -5.94 7.24
C VAL A 99 3.40 -6.41 6.01
N TYR A 100 3.17 -5.74 4.90
CA TYR A 100 3.69 -6.06 3.59
C TYR A 100 4.52 -4.92 3.02
N TYR A 101 5.65 -5.24 2.43
CA TYR A 101 6.41 -4.33 1.57
C TYR A 101 5.77 -4.28 0.18
N HIS A 102 5.51 -3.09 -0.34
CA HIS A 102 5.01 -2.91 -1.70
C HIS A 102 6.16 -2.88 -2.70
N GLN A 103 6.33 -3.98 -3.44
CA GLN A 103 7.24 -4.05 -4.57
C GLN A 103 6.59 -3.38 -5.79
N LEU A 104 6.94 -2.12 -6.00
CA LEU A 104 6.25 -1.22 -6.92
C LEU A 104 6.23 -1.72 -8.38
N GLY A 105 7.39 -2.18 -8.92
CA GLY A 105 7.51 -2.57 -10.33
C GLY A 105 6.57 -3.69 -10.73
N ASP A 106 6.38 -4.67 -9.84
CA ASP A 106 5.55 -5.85 -10.08
C ASP A 106 4.15 -5.72 -9.49
N ASN A 107 3.87 -4.63 -8.77
CA ASN A 107 2.65 -4.40 -8.00
C ASN A 107 2.33 -5.57 -7.06
N ILE A 108 3.32 -5.98 -6.28
CA ILE A 108 3.25 -7.12 -5.36
C ILE A 108 3.41 -6.64 -3.92
N LEU A 109 2.60 -7.18 -3.02
CA LEU A 109 2.76 -7.04 -1.58
C LEU A 109 3.51 -8.27 -1.06
N LYS A 110 4.73 -8.09 -0.55
CA LYS A 110 5.54 -9.15 0.09
C LYS A 110 5.42 -9.04 1.60
N LYS A 111 4.95 -10.10 2.26
CA LYS A 111 4.79 -10.12 3.72
C LYS A 111 6.15 -10.01 4.40
N VAL A 112 6.26 -9.05 5.31
CA VAL A 112 7.46 -8.80 6.14
C VAL A 112 7.28 -9.36 7.53
N THR A 113 6.09 -9.25 8.10
CA THR A 113 5.73 -9.80 9.41
C THR A 113 4.25 -10.18 9.42
N SER A 114 3.89 -11.20 10.21
CA SER A 114 2.50 -11.61 10.43
C SER A 114 1.84 -10.88 11.61
N ALA A 115 2.54 -9.94 12.25
CA ALA A 115 1.98 -9.15 13.33
C ALA A 115 1.02 -8.08 12.80
N ASP A 116 -0.19 -8.00 13.36
CA ASP A 116 -1.09 -6.88 13.12
C ASP A 116 -0.57 -5.62 13.82
N MET A 117 0.04 -4.73 13.05
CA MET A 117 0.64 -3.49 13.55
C MET A 117 -0.29 -2.27 13.41
N ARG A 118 -1.52 -2.43 12.92
CA ARG A 118 -2.42 -1.31 12.64
C ARG A 118 -2.70 -0.45 13.88
N ALA A 119 -2.83 -1.07 15.05
CA ALA A 119 -3.04 -0.36 16.33
C ALA A 119 -1.87 0.53 16.75
N ASP A 120 -0.66 0.27 16.25
CA ASP A 120 0.56 1.01 16.58
C ASP A 120 0.89 2.12 15.58
N SER A 121 -0.02 2.34 14.60
CA SER A 121 0.15 3.38 13.58
C SER A 121 -0.11 4.79 14.08
N ASP A 122 -0.69 4.94 15.25
CA ASP A 122 -1.03 6.23 15.85
C ASP A 122 -1.15 6.14 17.38
N SER A 123 -1.03 7.28 18.06
CA SER A 123 -1.11 7.35 19.53
C SER A 123 -2.51 7.11 20.11
N ARG A 124 -3.55 7.19 19.27
CA ARG A 124 -4.97 7.02 19.65
C ARG A 124 -5.54 5.66 19.28
N LYS A 125 -4.71 4.77 18.71
CA LYS A 125 -5.10 3.43 18.23
C LYS A 125 -6.27 3.44 17.22
N MET A 126 -6.38 4.48 16.43
CA MET A 126 -7.42 4.57 15.39
C MET A 126 -7.22 3.51 14.30
N GLY A 127 -5.96 3.19 13.98
CA GLY A 127 -5.60 2.17 12.99
C GLY A 127 -6.16 0.78 13.31
N ALA A 128 -6.36 0.44 14.59
CA ALA A 128 -6.94 -0.84 14.99
C ALA A 128 -8.35 -1.08 14.43
N LYS A 129 -9.08 -0.01 14.11
CA LYS A 129 -10.47 -0.05 13.59
C LYS A 129 -10.54 0.10 12.07
N ALA A 130 -9.42 0.41 11.43
CA ALA A 130 -9.35 0.58 9.99
C ALA A 130 -8.87 -0.72 9.32
N PRO A 131 -9.30 -1.01 8.08
CA PRO A 131 -8.84 -2.19 7.36
C PRO A 131 -7.37 -2.10 6.94
N LEU A 132 -6.84 -0.89 6.74
CA LEU A 132 -5.53 -0.67 6.14
C LEU A 132 -4.81 0.54 6.75
N VAL A 133 -3.49 0.38 6.92
CA VAL A 133 -2.58 1.50 7.21
C VAL A 133 -1.43 1.49 6.20
N LEU A 134 -1.23 2.60 5.50
CA LEU A 134 -0.03 2.84 4.71
C LEU A 134 1.09 3.32 5.63
N VAL A 135 2.29 2.77 5.45
CA VAL A 135 3.48 3.09 6.23
C VAL A 135 4.57 3.58 5.29
N MET A 136 5.03 4.79 5.49
CA MET A 136 6.08 5.42 4.69
C MET A 136 7.41 5.26 5.41
N VAL A 137 8.33 4.53 4.81
CA VAL A 137 9.68 4.29 5.34
C VAL A 137 10.68 5.11 4.55
N ALA A 138 11.41 5.97 5.23
CA ALA A 138 12.41 6.87 4.65
C ALA A 138 13.82 6.29 4.77
N ASP A 139 14.65 6.54 3.75
CA ASP A 139 16.08 6.25 3.76
C ASP A 139 16.87 7.54 4.01
N LYS A 140 17.53 7.64 5.16
CA LYS A 140 18.38 8.79 5.54
C LYS A 140 19.56 9.00 4.59
N ASN A 141 20.02 7.93 3.94
CA ASN A 141 21.20 7.98 3.08
C ASN A 141 20.87 8.43 1.64
N ALA A 142 19.59 8.59 1.30
CA ALA A 142 19.15 8.95 -0.06
C ALA A 142 19.77 10.25 -0.60
N PHE A 143 20.19 11.19 0.27
CA PHE A 143 20.78 12.48 -0.09
C PHE A 143 22.09 12.71 0.68
N ASP A 144 22.94 11.69 0.78
CA ASP A 144 24.21 11.75 1.53
C ASP A 144 24.04 12.22 2.99
N GLY A 145 22.88 11.87 3.59
CA GLY A 145 22.54 12.26 4.97
C GLY A 145 22.14 13.71 5.17
N LYS A 146 21.98 14.51 4.09
CA LYS A 146 21.67 15.97 4.15
C LYS A 146 20.32 16.34 3.55
N GLY A 147 19.44 15.36 3.33
CA GLY A 147 18.22 15.53 2.56
C GLY A 147 16.90 15.46 3.33
N ASP A 148 16.88 15.64 4.64
CA ASP A 148 15.68 15.49 5.47
C ASP A 148 14.49 16.33 4.96
N HIS A 149 14.74 17.55 4.49
CA HIS A 149 13.70 18.39 3.92
C HIS A 149 13.15 17.84 2.59
N TYR A 150 13.99 17.25 1.73
CA TYR A 150 13.53 16.60 0.48
C TYR A 150 12.71 15.35 0.78
N ILE A 151 13.15 14.55 1.77
CA ILE A 151 12.41 13.38 2.24
C ILE A 151 11.04 13.78 2.79
N ALA A 152 10.99 14.85 3.60
CA ALA A 152 9.74 15.38 4.15
C ALA A 152 8.80 15.92 3.06
N MET A 153 9.32 16.59 2.03
CA MET A 153 8.55 17.07 0.88
C MET A 153 7.97 15.90 0.09
N GLU A 154 8.75 14.85 -0.17
CA GLU A 154 8.30 13.64 -0.85
C GLU A 154 7.18 12.95 -0.07
N ALA A 155 7.36 12.75 1.25
CA ALA A 155 6.34 12.16 2.12
C ALA A 155 5.06 13.00 2.14
N GLY A 156 5.18 14.33 2.14
CA GLY A 156 4.05 15.27 2.05
C GLY A 156 3.28 15.16 0.74
N ALA A 157 3.98 15.00 -0.38
CA ALA A 157 3.35 14.81 -1.69
C ALA A 157 2.60 13.47 -1.77
N ILE A 158 3.20 12.37 -1.26
CA ILE A 158 2.55 11.06 -1.16
C ILE A 158 1.29 11.16 -0.29
N MET A 159 1.42 11.74 0.90
CA MET A 159 0.31 11.95 1.83
C MET A 159 -0.86 12.67 1.17
N GLN A 160 -0.61 13.76 0.44
CA GLN A 160 -1.65 14.53 -0.22
C GLN A 160 -2.33 13.74 -1.36
N ASN A 161 -1.57 12.97 -2.14
CA ASN A 161 -2.15 12.09 -3.15
C ASN A 161 -3.12 11.07 -2.53
N ILE A 162 -2.75 10.48 -1.38
CA ILE A 162 -3.62 9.56 -0.62
C ILE A 162 -4.91 10.28 -0.19
N TYR A 163 -4.81 11.52 0.32
CA TYR A 163 -5.99 12.30 0.71
C TYR A 163 -6.91 12.56 -0.48
N LEU A 164 -6.37 12.96 -1.64
CA LEU A 164 -7.15 13.24 -2.85
C LEU A 164 -7.80 11.96 -3.40
N PHE A 165 -7.06 10.84 -3.43
CA PHE A 165 -7.61 9.55 -3.81
C PHE A 165 -8.79 9.16 -2.90
N CYS A 166 -8.62 9.26 -1.59
CA CYS A 166 -9.66 8.92 -0.62
C CYS A 166 -10.89 9.82 -0.78
N ALA A 167 -10.69 11.12 -0.97
CA ALA A 167 -11.77 12.08 -1.21
C ALA A 167 -12.56 11.78 -2.50
N ALA A 168 -11.86 11.36 -3.56
CA ALA A 168 -12.45 11.02 -4.85
C ALA A 168 -13.25 9.69 -4.82
N ASN A 169 -12.86 8.75 -3.95
CA ASN A 169 -13.39 7.39 -3.91
C ASN A 169 -14.20 7.09 -2.63
N ASN A 170 -14.59 8.13 -1.87
CA ASN A 170 -15.38 8.03 -0.64
C ASN A 170 -14.76 7.16 0.46
N PHE A 171 -13.43 7.14 0.57
CA PHE A 171 -12.71 6.59 1.71
C PHE A 171 -12.46 7.65 2.77
N ASN A 172 -12.33 7.22 4.01
CA ASN A 172 -11.85 8.04 5.11
C ASN A 172 -10.34 7.85 5.26
N THR A 173 -9.63 8.93 5.62
CA THR A 173 -8.18 8.86 5.84
C THR A 173 -7.70 9.89 6.85
N VAL A 174 -6.64 9.54 7.57
CA VAL A 174 -5.88 10.42 8.45
C VAL A 174 -4.40 10.07 8.42
N VAL A 175 -3.56 11.07 8.22
CA VAL A 175 -2.11 10.92 8.37
C VAL A 175 -1.73 11.05 9.85
N CYS A 176 -0.76 10.26 10.30
CA CYS A 176 -0.26 10.24 11.66
C CYS A 176 1.27 10.38 11.67
N GLY A 177 1.78 11.35 12.43
CA GLY A 177 3.21 11.53 12.69
C GLY A 177 3.60 11.14 14.11
N SER A 178 2.60 10.89 14.99
CA SER A 178 2.80 10.54 16.39
C SER A 178 2.48 9.07 16.64
N PHE A 179 3.51 8.25 16.69
CA PHE A 179 3.46 6.80 16.93
C PHE A 179 4.81 6.31 17.45
N LYS A 180 4.88 5.07 17.92
CA LYS A 180 6.13 4.47 18.46
C LYS A 180 7.00 3.95 17.32
N ARG A 181 7.92 4.78 16.80
CA ARG A 181 8.79 4.44 15.67
C ARG A 181 9.63 3.18 15.89
N ASP A 182 10.14 2.98 17.11
CA ASP A 182 10.98 1.82 17.44
C ASP A 182 10.25 0.48 17.31
N LEU A 183 8.94 0.44 17.61
CA LEU A 183 8.13 -0.77 17.40
C LEU A 183 8.06 -1.11 15.91
N TRP A 184 7.83 -0.11 15.07
CA TRP A 184 7.80 -0.29 13.62
C TRP A 184 9.16 -0.72 13.07
N SER A 185 10.25 -0.05 13.49
CA SER A 185 11.60 -0.39 13.04
C SER A 185 11.96 -1.83 13.37
N LYS A 186 11.61 -2.32 14.55
CA LYS A 186 11.80 -3.71 14.97
C LYS A 186 10.93 -4.68 14.16
N ALA A 187 9.63 -4.39 14.03
CA ALA A 187 8.69 -5.27 13.31
C ALA A 187 9.04 -5.42 11.82
N LEU A 188 9.48 -4.33 11.20
CA LEU A 188 9.90 -4.29 9.79
C LEU A 188 11.36 -4.69 9.58
N LYS A 189 12.13 -4.92 10.66
CA LYS A 189 13.57 -5.23 10.62
C LYS A 189 14.36 -4.20 9.80
N LEU A 190 14.04 -2.90 10.01
CA LEU A 190 14.66 -1.83 9.26
C LEU A 190 16.15 -1.69 9.60
N PRO A 191 17.02 -1.48 8.61
CA PRO A 191 18.41 -1.13 8.87
C PRO A 191 18.53 0.26 9.49
N ALA A 192 19.66 0.59 10.10
CA ALA A 192 19.87 1.83 10.87
C ALA A 192 19.66 3.13 10.07
N ASN A 193 19.85 3.07 8.74
CA ASN A 193 19.61 4.21 7.84
C ASN A 193 18.14 4.39 7.45
N LYS A 194 17.23 3.48 7.84
CA LYS A 194 15.80 3.60 7.51
C LYS A 194 14.95 3.83 8.75
N TYR A 195 13.88 4.59 8.60
CA TYR A 195 12.92 4.88 9.67
C TYR A 195 11.52 5.12 9.12
N VAL A 196 10.50 4.87 9.91
CA VAL A 196 9.13 5.23 9.55
C VAL A 196 8.96 6.74 9.75
N ILE A 197 8.68 7.46 8.68
CA ILE A 197 8.47 8.91 8.71
C ILE A 197 7.01 9.26 9.00
N LEU A 198 6.05 8.61 8.33
CA LEU A 198 4.61 8.81 8.50
C LEU A 198 3.88 7.47 8.38
N THR A 199 2.73 7.40 9.05
CA THR A 199 1.69 6.42 8.74
C THR A 199 0.45 7.14 8.23
N GLN A 200 -0.37 6.47 7.41
CA GLN A 200 -1.64 7.01 6.97
C GLN A 200 -2.71 5.93 6.98
N ILE A 201 -3.71 6.12 7.81
CA ILE A 201 -4.82 5.19 8.00
C ILE A 201 -5.84 5.42 6.90
N VAL A 202 -6.31 4.35 6.28
CA VAL A 202 -7.32 4.39 5.21
C VAL A 202 -8.38 3.33 5.46
N GLY A 203 -9.63 3.67 5.20
CA GLY A 203 -10.72 2.71 5.32
C GLY A 203 -12.03 3.26 4.79
N ASN A 204 -13.02 2.38 4.70
CA ASN A 204 -14.37 2.73 4.30
C ASN A 204 -15.00 3.72 5.30
N GLN A 205 -15.93 4.52 4.82
CA GLN A 205 -16.79 5.34 5.68
C GLN A 205 -17.62 4.41 6.58
N ARG A 206 -17.83 4.85 7.82
CA ARG A 206 -18.66 4.14 8.80
C ARG A 206 -20.13 4.41 8.54
#